data_c2f340542da8f019a3c01982009dcb80
#
_entry.id   c2f340542da8f019a3c01982009dcb80
#
_cell.length_a   1.000
_cell.length_b   1.000
_cell.length_c   1.000
_cell.angle_alpha   90.00
_cell.angle_beta   90.00
_cell.angle_gamma   90.00
#
_symmetry.space_group_name_H-M   'P 1'
#
loop_
_entity.id
_entity.type
_entity.pdbx_description
1 polymer ?
#
loop_
_entity_poly.entity_id
_entity_poly.type
_entity_poly.pdbx_seq_one_letter_code
_entity_poly.pdbx_strand_id
1 'polypeptide(L)'
;YRKLLESKDIDGVIISTPLNWHAPIVLDALAAGKHVFCEKAMARTLDECKAIYDTYNQSDKVLYFCMQRMYDEKYIKGMQMIHSGLIGDVVGLRCHWFRNADWRRPVPSPELERKINWRLYKESSGGLMTELACHQLEVCNWAAQKMPESIMGMGDIVYWKDGREVYDSVNVTYRYSDGVKIAYESLISNKFNGMEDQILGSKGTMEMAKGIYYLEEDHSTSGIRQLIDQVKDKVFAAIPTAGPSWRPETKMEYTPHFIIDGDIHVNSGLSMIGADKDGSDIILSSFCQSCITGEKAQNVVEEAYCSTVLC
;
A
#
# COMPACT_ATOMS: atom_id res chain seq x y z
N TYR A 1 29.55 0.95 7.99
CA TYR A 1 28.65 2.05 8.39
C TYR A 1 29.06 2.67 9.75
N ARG A 2 29.54 1.90 10.73
CA ARG A 2 29.88 2.42 12.06
C ARG A 2 30.88 3.56 12.02
N LYS A 3 31.97 3.46 11.22
CA LYS A 3 32.92 4.56 11.02
C LYS A 3 32.28 5.82 10.45
N LEU A 4 31.23 5.68 9.61
CA LEU A 4 30.48 6.81 9.09
C LEU A 4 29.71 7.50 10.21
N LEU A 5 29.12 6.73 11.13
CA LEU A 5 28.35 7.28 12.27
C LEU A 5 29.24 8.04 13.29
N GLU A 6 30.54 7.75 13.35
CA GLU A 6 31.53 8.45 14.20
C GLU A 6 31.85 9.87 13.69
N SER A 7 31.62 10.14 12.40
CA SER A 7 31.93 11.45 11.81
C SER A 7 31.03 12.55 12.36
N LYS A 8 31.64 13.68 12.74
CA LYS A 8 30.94 14.88 13.21
C LYS A 8 30.42 15.74 12.06
N ASP A 9 30.91 15.50 10.84
CA ASP A 9 30.53 16.25 9.63
C ASP A 9 29.30 15.67 8.93
N ILE A 10 28.70 14.63 9.50
CA ILE A 10 27.51 13.96 8.98
C ILE A 10 26.37 14.16 9.96
N ASP A 11 25.32 14.83 9.55
CA ASP A 11 24.12 15.08 10.37
C ASP A 11 23.05 13.99 10.20
N GLY A 12 22.97 13.39 9.01
CA GLY A 12 21.98 12.36 8.67
C GLY A 12 22.50 11.28 7.75
N VAL A 13 21.86 10.13 7.74
CA VAL A 13 22.22 8.98 6.93
C VAL A 13 21.02 8.44 6.15
N ILE A 14 21.29 7.92 4.95
CA ILE A 14 20.32 7.18 4.14
C ILE A 14 20.68 5.70 4.20
N ILE A 15 19.70 4.85 4.55
CA ILE A 15 19.86 3.41 4.69
C ILE A 15 19.10 2.73 3.54
N SER A 16 19.83 2.10 2.63
CA SER A 16 19.33 1.37 1.45
C SER A 16 19.96 -0.03 1.40
N THR A 17 19.92 -0.71 2.53
CA THR A 17 20.51 -2.04 2.72
C THR A 17 19.47 -3.15 2.56
N PRO A 18 19.85 -4.45 2.56
CA PRO A 18 18.89 -5.53 2.79
C PRO A 18 18.10 -5.35 4.07
N LEU A 19 16.85 -5.83 4.07
CA LEU A 19 15.87 -5.57 5.14
C LEU A 19 16.36 -5.94 6.55
N ASN A 20 17.08 -7.04 6.69
CA ASN A 20 17.63 -7.48 7.98
C ASN A 20 18.71 -6.54 8.58
N TRP A 21 19.18 -5.56 7.79
CA TRP A 21 20.11 -4.53 8.25
C TRP A 21 19.44 -3.21 8.61
N HIS A 22 18.16 -3.04 8.32
CA HIS A 22 17.46 -1.79 8.64
C HIS A 22 17.51 -1.50 10.15
N ALA A 23 16.98 -2.41 10.97
CA ALA A 23 16.91 -2.19 12.41
C ALA A 23 18.28 -1.96 13.07
N PRO A 24 19.31 -2.81 12.89
CA PRO A 24 20.60 -2.56 13.49
C PRO A 24 21.21 -1.20 13.10
N ILE A 25 21.08 -0.80 11.83
CA ILE A 25 21.69 0.46 11.37
C ILE A 25 20.87 1.66 11.83
N VAL A 26 19.52 1.59 11.81
CA VAL A 26 18.66 2.67 12.31
C VAL A 26 18.94 2.93 13.80
N LEU A 27 18.98 1.87 14.62
CA LEU A 27 19.22 1.99 16.06
C LEU A 27 20.61 2.54 16.36
N ASP A 28 21.66 2.04 15.70
CA ASP A 28 23.04 2.55 15.83
C ASP A 28 23.13 4.04 15.41
N ALA A 29 22.43 4.42 14.33
CA ALA A 29 22.43 5.79 13.82
C ALA A 29 21.72 6.76 14.76
N LEU A 30 20.54 6.41 15.27
CA LEU A 30 19.82 7.21 16.28
C LEU A 30 20.66 7.37 17.56
N ALA A 31 21.29 6.28 18.05
CA ALA A 31 22.18 6.31 19.20
C ALA A 31 23.41 7.20 18.97
N ALA A 32 23.91 7.27 17.73
CA ALA A 32 25.00 8.18 17.34
C ALA A 32 24.54 9.64 17.12
N GLY A 33 23.25 9.96 17.36
CA GLY A 33 22.71 11.29 17.20
C GLY A 33 22.53 11.72 15.75
N LYS A 34 22.34 10.79 14.83
CA LYS A 34 22.12 11.07 13.40
C LYS A 34 20.63 11.09 13.06
N HIS A 35 20.25 11.96 12.13
CA HIS A 35 18.97 11.84 11.43
C HIS A 35 19.00 10.65 10.48
N VAL A 36 17.87 10.00 10.27
CA VAL A 36 17.82 8.75 9.51
C VAL A 36 16.71 8.78 8.47
N PHE A 37 17.06 8.48 7.22
CA PHE A 37 16.13 8.07 6.18
C PHE A 37 16.39 6.59 5.86
N CYS A 38 15.41 5.75 6.00
CA CYS A 38 15.54 4.31 5.76
C CYS A 38 14.56 3.87 4.68
N GLU A 39 15.00 2.94 3.82
CA GLU A 39 14.11 2.26 2.89
C GLU A 39 13.03 1.46 3.64
N LYS A 40 11.93 1.23 2.97
CA LYS A 40 10.83 0.38 3.44
C LYS A 40 11.23 -1.13 3.28
N ALA A 41 10.61 -2.10 3.94
CA ALA A 41 9.76 -1.95 5.12
C ALA A 41 10.61 -1.56 6.34
N MET A 42 9.97 -1.19 7.47
CA MET A 42 10.68 -0.70 8.65
C MET A 42 11.77 -1.68 9.12
N ALA A 43 11.40 -2.94 9.33
CA ALA A 43 12.31 -4.00 9.75
C ALA A 43 11.75 -5.37 9.36
N ARG A 44 12.50 -6.43 9.67
CA ARG A 44 12.15 -7.81 9.30
C ARG A 44 11.30 -8.53 10.36
N THR A 45 11.37 -8.12 11.61
CA THR A 45 10.64 -8.75 12.72
C THR A 45 9.84 -7.73 13.52
N LEU A 46 8.79 -8.19 14.19
CA LEU A 46 7.96 -7.34 15.06
C LEU A 46 8.77 -6.71 16.20
N ASP A 47 9.68 -7.47 16.79
CA ASP A 47 10.54 -6.96 17.87
C ASP A 47 11.48 -5.86 17.38
N GLU A 48 12.03 -5.99 16.17
CA GLU A 48 12.84 -4.95 15.53
C GLU A 48 12.01 -3.70 15.23
N CYS A 49 10.80 -3.86 14.68
CA CYS A 49 9.89 -2.73 14.45
C CYS A 49 9.58 -1.99 15.75
N LYS A 50 9.25 -2.73 16.80
CA LYS A 50 8.97 -2.16 18.11
C LYS A 50 10.18 -1.44 18.70
N ALA A 51 11.37 -2.03 18.60
CA ALA A 51 12.60 -1.40 19.10
C ALA A 51 12.90 -0.09 18.38
N ILE A 52 12.73 -0.01 17.07
CA ILE A 52 12.87 1.23 16.30
C ILE A 52 11.84 2.27 16.77
N TYR A 53 10.58 1.88 16.86
CA TYR A 53 9.48 2.78 17.23
C TYR A 53 9.69 3.36 18.64
N ASP A 54 10.02 2.50 19.62
CA ASP A 54 10.28 2.92 21.00
C ASP A 54 11.52 3.84 21.10
N THR A 55 12.59 3.53 20.37
CA THR A 55 13.82 4.34 20.33
C THR A 55 13.57 5.70 19.69
N TYR A 56 12.85 5.74 18.59
CA TYR A 56 12.48 6.98 17.90
C TYR A 56 11.65 7.92 18.81
N ASN A 57 10.70 7.38 19.54
CA ASN A 57 9.86 8.17 20.45
C ASN A 57 10.65 8.82 21.61
N GLN A 58 11.83 8.27 21.92
CA GLN A 58 12.75 8.82 22.94
C GLN A 58 13.86 9.70 22.33
N SER A 59 13.98 9.73 21.00
CA SER A 59 15.02 10.47 20.29
C SER A 59 14.54 11.88 19.91
N ASP A 60 15.46 12.83 19.84
CA ASP A 60 15.24 14.15 19.24
C ASP A 60 15.49 14.16 17.72
N LYS A 61 15.96 13.05 17.17
CA LYS A 61 16.34 12.96 15.74
C LYS A 61 15.14 12.69 14.84
N VAL A 62 15.27 13.13 13.60
CA VAL A 62 14.31 12.87 12.55
C VAL A 62 14.54 11.46 12.01
N LEU A 63 13.46 10.70 11.87
CA LEU A 63 13.45 9.37 11.23
C LEU A 63 12.35 9.33 10.18
N TYR A 64 12.69 8.90 8.99
CA TYR A 64 11.76 8.65 7.89
C TYR A 64 11.95 7.24 7.36
N PHE A 65 10.86 6.62 6.95
CA PHE A 65 10.85 5.43 6.10
C PHE A 65 10.29 5.78 4.73
N CYS A 66 10.83 5.18 3.68
CA CYS A 66 10.47 5.49 2.28
C CYS A 66 9.05 4.98 1.93
N MET A 67 8.03 5.54 2.60
CA MET A 67 6.61 5.31 2.34
C MET A 67 6.11 6.38 1.36
N GLN A 68 6.57 6.30 0.12
CA GLN A 68 6.44 7.37 -0.87
C GLN A 68 4.99 7.68 -1.28
N ARG A 69 4.06 6.75 -1.12
CA ARG A 69 2.64 6.97 -1.48
C ARG A 69 1.98 8.05 -0.62
N MET A 70 2.42 8.22 0.63
CA MET A 70 1.96 9.32 1.48
C MET A 70 2.35 10.71 0.96
N TYR A 71 3.32 10.77 0.05
CA TYR A 71 3.84 12.00 -0.55
C TYR A 71 3.49 12.14 -2.04
N ASP A 72 2.81 11.16 -2.60
CA ASP A 72 2.30 11.20 -3.98
C ASP A 72 1.00 12.02 -4.03
N GLU A 73 1.00 13.10 -4.83
CA GLU A 73 -0.13 14.03 -4.92
C GLU A 73 -1.45 13.34 -5.31
N LYS A 74 -1.39 12.33 -6.16
CA LYS A 74 -2.55 11.55 -6.58
C LYS A 74 -3.14 10.77 -5.39
N TYR A 75 -2.29 10.12 -4.59
CA TYR A 75 -2.72 9.41 -3.39
C TYR A 75 -3.25 10.37 -2.32
N ILE A 76 -2.57 11.49 -2.09
CA ILE A 76 -3.02 12.53 -1.15
C ILE A 76 -4.42 13.03 -1.55
N LYS A 77 -4.61 13.40 -2.83
CA LYS A 77 -5.89 13.89 -3.32
C LYS A 77 -6.97 12.81 -3.25
N GLY A 78 -6.66 11.58 -3.65
CA GLY A 78 -7.58 10.45 -3.52
C GLY A 78 -8.04 10.22 -2.09
N MET A 79 -7.12 10.26 -1.12
CA MET A 79 -7.45 10.13 0.31
C MET A 79 -8.31 11.29 0.82
N GLN A 80 -8.02 12.53 0.42
CA GLN A 80 -8.88 13.68 0.73
C GLN A 80 -10.31 13.47 0.22
N MET A 81 -10.46 12.94 -1.00
CA MET A 81 -11.78 12.64 -1.59
C MET A 81 -12.48 11.51 -0.83
N ILE A 82 -11.78 10.44 -0.44
CA ILE A 82 -12.31 9.34 0.37
C ILE A 82 -12.79 9.88 1.72
N HIS A 83 -11.93 10.60 2.44
CA HIS A 83 -12.24 11.12 3.77
C HIS A 83 -13.30 12.25 3.76
N SER A 84 -13.50 12.92 2.63
CA SER A 84 -14.64 13.86 2.45
C SER A 84 -15.98 13.16 2.21
N GLY A 85 -15.98 11.82 2.10
CA GLY A 85 -17.19 11.02 1.91
C GLY A 85 -17.65 10.88 0.46
N LEU A 86 -16.80 11.20 -0.53
CA LEU A 86 -17.15 11.10 -1.94
C LEU A 86 -17.65 9.70 -2.33
N ILE A 87 -16.97 8.67 -1.86
CA ILE A 87 -17.33 7.26 -2.10
C ILE A 87 -18.20 6.66 -0.99
N GLY A 88 -18.66 7.48 -0.02
CA GLY A 88 -19.38 7.01 1.16
C GLY A 88 -18.49 6.28 2.16
N ASP A 89 -19.08 5.38 2.96
CA ASP A 89 -18.36 4.59 3.94
C ASP A 89 -17.51 3.52 3.25
N VAL A 90 -16.26 3.34 3.67
CA VAL A 90 -15.40 2.26 3.16
C VAL A 90 -15.97 0.91 3.59
N VAL A 91 -16.32 0.08 2.63
CA VAL A 91 -16.94 -1.24 2.84
C VAL A 91 -16.06 -2.42 2.45
N GLY A 92 -14.96 -2.16 1.74
CA GLY A 92 -13.98 -3.17 1.37
C GLY A 92 -12.73 -2.56 0.73
N LEU A 93 -11.63 -3.30 0.76
CA LEU A 93 -10.37 -2.91 0.15
C LEU A 93 -9.78 -4.11 -0.61
N ARG A 94 -9.34 -3.88 -1.81
CA ARG A 94 -8.76 -4.92 -2.66
C ARG A 94 -7.46 -4.42 -3.26
N CYS A 95 -6.39 -5.14 -2.99
CA CYS A 95 -5.07 -4.78 -3.47
C CYS A 95 -4.41 -5.97 -4.14
N HIS A 96 -3.70 -5.69 -5.22
CA HIS A 96 -2.90 -6.72 -5.85
C HIS A 96 -1.60 -6.13 -6.39
N TRP A 97 -0.57 -6.98 -6.45
CA TRP A 97 0.68 -6.61 -7.11
C TRP A 97 1.23 -7.80 -7.89
N PHE A 98 0.97 -7.79 -9.19
CA PHE A 98 1.41 -8.82 -10.11
C PHE A 98 2.61 -8.36 -10.92
N ARG A 99 3.62 -9.21 -10.97
CA ARG A 99 4.84 -8.99 -11.75
C ARG A 99 5.20 -10.28 -12.50
N ASN A 100 6.04 -10.14 -13.51
CA ASN A 100 6.72 -11.27 -14.11
C ASN A 100 8.23 -11.02 -13.99
N ALA A 101 8.79 -11.38 -12.82
CA ALA A 101 10.18 -11.15 -12.48
C ALA A 101 10.63 -12.13 -11.39
N ASP A 102 11.76 -12.79 -11.60
CA ASP A 102 12.32 -13.74 -10.64
C ASP A 102 13.07 -13.08 -9.46
N TRP A 103 13.39 -11.77 -9.57
CA TRP A 103 14.23 -11.01 -8.65
C TRP A 103 15.68 -11.50 -8.51
N ARG A 104 16.04 -12.54 -9.23
CA ARG A 104 17.38 -13.11 -9.19
C ARG A 104 18.34 -12.29 -10.03
N ARG A 105 19.53 -12.08 -9.50
CA ARG A 105 20.62 -11.41 -10.19
C ARG A 105 21.78 -12.37 -10.38
N PRO A 106 22.54 -12.27 -11.48
CA PRO A 106 23.78 -13.01 -11.66
C PRO A 106 24.75 -12.74 -10.52
N VAL A 107 25.43 -13.77 -10.05
CA VAL A 107 26.42 -13.66 -9.00
C VAL A 107 27.80 -14.04 -9.53
N PRO A 108 28.86 -13.30 -9.20
CA PRO A 108 30.21 -13.59 -9.68
C PRO A 108 30.80 -14.87 -9.05
N SER A 109 30.30 -15.27 -7.88
CA SER A 109 30.72 -16.49 -7.20
C SER A 109 29.65 -16.99 -6.22
N PRO A 110 29.55 -18.31 -5.96
CA PRO A 110 28.50 -18.90 -5.15
C PRO A 110 28.39 -18.34 -3.72
N GLU A 111 29.50 -17.95 -3.12
CA GLU A 111 29.54 -17.38 -1.75
C GLU A 111 28.87 -15.99 -1.66
N LEU A 112 28.65 -15.31 -2.78
CA LEU A 112 27.95 -14.04 -2.85
C LEU A 112 26.44 -14.18 -3.11
N GLU A 113 25.97 -15.41 -3.34
CA GLU A 113 24.57 -15.67 -3.68
C GLU A 113 23.62 -15.04 -2.67
N ARG A 114 23.74 -15.32 -1.39
CA ARG A 114 22.86 -14.81 -0.37
C ARG A 114 22.98 -13.30 -0.11
N LYS A 115 24.13 -12.71 -0.44
CA LYS A 115 24.32 -11.25 -0.32
C LYS A 115 23.67 -10.49 -1.46
N ILE A 116 23.85 -10.98 -2.70
CA ILE A 116 23.33 -10.28 -3.89
C ILE A 116 21.84 -10.56 -4.06
N ASN A 117 21.44 -11.83 -3.89
CA ASN A 117 20.06 -12.27 -4.02
C ASN A 117 19.29 -12.30 -2.68
N TRP A 118 19.64 -11.42 -1.77
CA TRP A 118 19.10 -11.36 -0.41
C TRP A 118 17.57 -11.40 -0.32
N ARG A 119 16.87 -10.85 -1.33
CA ARG A 119 15.40 -10.85 -1.40
C ARG A 119 14.79 -12.24 -1.48
N LEU A 120 15.58 -13.24 -1.88
CA LEU A 120 15.11 -14.62 -2.07
C LEU A 120 15.21 -15.48 -0.80
N TYR A 121 15.82 -14.95 0.27
CA TYR A 121 16.15 -15.72 1.48
C TYR A 121 15.46 -15.14 2.72
N LYS A 122 14.86 -16.04 3.53
CA LYS A 122 14.11 -15.67 4.75
C LYS A 122 14.95 -14.97 5.81
N GLU A 123 16.26 -15.24 5.85
CA GLU A 123 17.18 -14.59 6.80
C GLU A 123 17.33 -13.07 6.57
N SER A 124 17.09 -12.61 5.36
CA SER A 124 17.35 -11.23 4.94
C SER A 124 16.12 -10.49 4.40
N SER A 125 15.04 -11.20 4.11
CA SER A 125 13.82 -10.64 3.51
C SER A 125 12.56 -11.24 4.14
N GLY A 126 11.45 -10.52 4.09
CA GLY A 126 10.10 -11.02 4.38
C GLY A 126 9.30 -11.36 3.10
N GLY A 127 9.98 -11.45 1.94
CA GLY A 127 9.36 -11.83 0.68
C GLY A 127 8.36 -10.81 0.16
N LEU A 128 7.31 -11.28 -0.52
CA LEU A 128 6.32 -10.43 -1.19
C LEU A 128 5.61 -9.48 -0.24
N MET A 129 5.45 -9.87 1.02
CA MET A 129 4.75 -9.03 2.00
C MET A 129 5.56 -7.77 2.31
N THR A 130 6.80 -7.89 2.72
CA THR A 130 7.64 -6.73 3.04
C THR A 130 8.14 -5.96 1.81
N GLU A 131 8.31 -6.65 0.66
CA GLU A 131 8.80 -6.00 -0.56
C GLU A 131 7.70 -5.27 -1.33
N LEU A 132 6.46 -5.75 -1.30
CA LEU A 132 5.34 -5.22 -2.09
C LEU A 132 4.14 -4.82 -1.22
N ALA A 133 3.63 -5.73 -0.38
CA ALA A 133 2.39 -5.50 0.36
C ALA A 133 2.45 -4.30 1.31
N CYS A 134 3.61 -4.01 1.92
CA CYS A 134 3.75 -2.90 2.86
C CYS A 134 3.25 -1.56 2.29
N HIS A 135 3.48 -1.29 0.99
CA HIS A 135 2.98 -0.10 0.32
C HIS A 135 1.46 -0.04 0.21
N GLN A 136 0.84 -1.20 -0.01
CA GLN A 136 -0.61 -1.29 -0.22
C GLN A 136 -1.35 -1.35 1.10
N LEU A 137 -0.77 -2.00 2.11
CA LEU A 137 -1.30 -2.03 3.46
C LEU A 137 -1.28 -0.63 4.11
N GLU A 138 -0.25 0.17 3.83
CA GLU A 138 -0.21 1.59 4.19
C GLU A 138 -1.42 2.33 3.62
N VAL A 139 -1.67 2.22 2.32
CA VAL A 139 -2.81 2.86 1.63
C VAL A 139 -4.14 2.39 2.22
N CYS A 140 -4.27 1.10 2.51
CA CYS A 140 -5.47 0.54 3.12
C CYS A 140 -5.75 1.10 4.52
N ASN A 141 -4.72 1.16 5.37
CA ASN A 141 -4.85 1.71 6.72
C ASN A 141 -5.16 3.20 6.69
N TRP A 142 -4.51 3.94 5.77
CA TRP A 142 -4.78 5.36 5.56
C TRP A 142 -6.22 5.62 5.14
N ALA A 143 -6.74 4.83 4.17
CA ALA A 143 -8.12 4.93 3.75
C ALA A 143 -9.12 4.54 4.86
N ALA A 144 -8.84 3.48 5.61
CA ALA A 144 -9.69 2.98 6.68
C ALA A 144 -9.53 3.74 8.02
N GLN A 145 -8.44 4.50 8.19
CA GLN A 145 -8.07 5.22 9.44
C GLN A 145 -8.04 4.32 10.69
N LYS A 146 -7.63 3.08 10.52
CA LYS A 146 -7.56 2.06 11.60
C LYS A 146 -6.68 0.89 11.20
N MET A 147 -6.34 0.05 12.19
CA MET A 147 -5.58 -1.17 11.99
C MET A 147 -6.51 -2.40 11.95
N PRO A 148 -6.20 -3.43 11.14
CA PRO A 148 -6.89 -4.72 11.20
C PRO A 148 -6.69 -5.43 12.53
N GLU A 149 -7.67 -6.24 12.94
CA GLU A 149 -7.65 -7.05 14.17
C GLU A 149 -7.21 -8.49 13.92
N SER A 150 -7.38 -8.98 12.71
CA SER A 150 -7.07 -10.36 12.36
C SER A 150 -6.60 -10.50 10.93
N ILE A 151 -5.77 -11.53 10.71
CA ILE A 151 -5.17 -11.88 9.44
C ILE A 151 -5.33 -13.37 9.17
N MET A 152 -5.55 -13.71 7.91
CA MET A 152 -5.50 -15.07 7.39
C MET A 152 -4.87 -15.05 6.01
N GLY A 153 -3.93 -15.96 5.75
CA GLY A 153 -3.27 -15.99 4.46
C GLY A 153 -2.65 -17.32 4.11
N MET A 154 -2.32 -17.46 2.84
CA MET A 154 -1.57 -18.58 2.27
C MET A 154 -0.50 -18.04 1.35
N GLY A 155 0.63 -18.75 1.30
CA GLY A 155 1.72 -18.45 0.38
C GLY A 155 2.48 -19.70 0.00
N ASP A 156 2.97 -19.74 -1.23
CA ASP A 156 3.71 -20.86 -1.77
C ASP A 156 4.78 -20.43 -2.77
N ILE A 157 5.74 -21.32 -3.05
CA ILE A 157 6.64 -21.23 -4.19
C ILE A 157 6.02 -22.06 -5.32
N VAL A 158 5.23 -21.40 -6.16
CA VAL A 158 4.43 -22.06 -7.21
C VAL A 158 5.27 -22.27 -8.47
N TYR A 159 5.95 -21.25 -8.93
CA TYR A 159 6.62 -21.22 -10.23
C TYR A 159 8.15 -21.19 -10.15
N TRP A 160 8.73 -20.25 -9.40
CA TRP A 160 10.19 -20.05 -9.35
C TRP A 160 10.89 -21.07 -8.45
N LYS A 161 11.09 -22.31 -8.96
CA LYS A 161 11.76 -23.41 -8.24
C LYS A 161 13.31 -23.31 -8.31
N ASP A 162 13.84 -22.13 -8.00
CA ASP A 162 15.24 -21.76 -8.20
C ASP A 162 16.09 -21.76 -6.91
N GLY A 163 15.58 -22.40 -5.86
CA GLY A 163 16.24 -22.49 -4.56
C GLY A 163 15.95 -21.32 -3.62
N ARG A 164 14.97 -20.44 -3.97
CA ARG A 164 14.50 -19.41 -3.06
C ARG A 164 13.79 -20.00 -1.86
N GLU A 165 13.76 -19.24 -0.78
CA GLU A 165 13.08 -19.60 0.47
C GLU A 165 11.79 -18.80 0.67
N VAL A 166 11.65 -17.63 0.01
CA VAL A 166 10.45 -16.78 0.08
C VAL A 166 9.43 -17.18 -0.97
N TYR A 167 8.18 -16.94 -0.67
CA TYR A 167 7.07 -17.25 -1.58
C TYR A 167 7.08 -16.38 -2.84
N ASP A 168 6.62 -16.93 -3.95
CA ASP A 168 6.41 -16.24 -5.21
C ASP A 168 4.92 -15.98 -5.51
N SER A 169 4.05 -16.50 -4.64
CA SER A 169 2.60 -16.30 -4.65
C SER A 169 2.08 -16.18 -3.23
N VAL A 170 1.26 -15.17 -2.95
CA VAL A 170 0.60 -14.98 -1.65
C VAL A 170 -0.82 -14.47 -1.84
N ASN A 171 -1.74 -14.94 -0.97
CA ASN A 171 -3.10 -14.45 -0.82
C ASN A 171 -3.37 -14.21 0.65
N VAL A 172 -3.73 -12.98 1.03
CA VAL A 172 -3.91 -12.60 2.43
C VAL A 172 -5.20 -11.80 2.59
N THR A 173 -5.95 -12.10 3.63
CA THR A 173 -7.14 -11.34 4.02
C THR A 173 -6.94 -10.79 5.43
N TYR A 174 -7.12 -9.50 5.58
CA TYR A 174 -7.18 -8.81 6.87
C TYR A 174 -8.62 -8.43 7.17
N ARG A 175 -8.97 -8.37 8.46
CA ARG A 175 -10.30 -7.96 8.92
C ARG A 175 -10.18 -6.88 9.97
N TYR A 176 -10.89 -5.79 9.77
CA TYR A 176 -11.09 -4.72 10.76
C TYR A 176 -12.21 -5.04 11.73
N SER A 177 -12.27 -4.31 12.86
CA SER A 177 -13.26 -4.50 13.93
C SER A 177 -14.72 -4.37 13.47
N ASP A 178 -14.97 -3.50 12.50
CA ASP A 178 -16.29 -3.27 11.91
C ASP A 178 -16.68 -4.27 10.82
N GLY A 179 -15.81 -5.24 10.54
CA GLY A 179 -16.05 -6.29 9.55
C GLY A 179 -15.56 -5.97 8.14
N VAL A 180 -15.10 -4.75 7.86
CA VAL A 180 -14.43 -4.40 6.60
C VAL A 180 -13.19 -5.27 6.42
N LYS A 181 -12.87 -5.64 5.20
CA LYS A 181 -11.72 -6.51 4.89
C LYS A 181 -10.82 -5.91 3.83
N ILE A 182 -9.53 -6.22 3.97
CA ILE A 182 -8.54 -6.09 2.89
C ILE A 182 -8.38 -7.47 2.27
N ALA A 183 -8.53 -7.58 0.96
CA ALA A 183 -8.07 -8.73 0.19
C ALA A 183 -6.79 -8.32 -0.54
N TYR A 184 -5.67 -8.95 -0.20
CA TYR A 184 -4.37 -8.72 -0.82
C TYR A 184 -3.89 -9.95 -1.57
N GLU A 185 -3.41 -9.75 -2.78
CA GLU A 185 -2.86 -10.80 -3.62
C GLU A 185 -1.57 -10.33 -4.30
N SER A 186 -0.55 -11.19 -4.31
CA SER A 186 0.68 -10.93 -5.05
C SER A 186 1.21 -12.18 -5.71
N LEU A 187 1.66 -12.01 -6.95
CA LEU A 187 2.22 -13.07 -7.79
C LEU A 187 3.34 -12.46 -8.64
N ILE A 188 4.51 -13.13 -8.69
CA ILE A 188 5.66 -12.64 -9.47
C ILE A 188 6.01 -13.50 -10.67
N SER A 189 5.11 -14.40 -11.08
CA SER A 189 5.23 -15.21 -12.30
C SER A 189 4.26 -14.79 -13.42
N ASN A 190 3.40 -13.81 -13.17
CA ASN A 190 2.47 -13.24 -14.14
C ASN A 190 2.20 -11.77 -13.81
N LYS A 191 2.23 -10.90 -14.83
CA LYS A 191 2.05 -9.44 -14.64
C LYS A 191 0.67 -8.92 -15.04
N PHE A 192 -0.30 -9.80 -15.32
CA PHE A 192 -1.63 -9.38 -15.72
C PHE A 192 -2.29 -8.51 -14.65
N ASN A 193 -2.91 -7.40 -15.02
CA ASN A 193 -3.45 -6.35 -14.16
C ASN A 193 -2.41 -5.52 -13.36
N GLY A 194 -1.14 -5.89 -13.36
CA GLY A 194 -0.09 -5.08 -12.71
C GLY A 194 -0.29 -4.86 -11.22
N MET A 195 -0.40 -3.61 -10.80
CA MET A 195 -0.58 -3.22 -9.40
C MET A 195 -1.76 -2.26 -9.27
N GLU A 196 -2.63 -2.48 -8.28
CA GLU A 196 -3.75 -1.60 -7.97
C GLU A 196 -4.13 -1.64 -6.49
N ASP A 197 -4.61 -0.50 -6.00
CA ASP A 197 -5.20 -0.31 -4.69
C ASP A 197 -6.64 0.17 -4.90
N GLN A 198 -7.62 -0.72 -4.75
CA GLN A 198 -9.04 -0.42 -4.89
C GLN A 198 -9.67 -0.20 -3.52
N ILE A 199 -10.22 0.97 -3.30
CA ILE A 199 -10.97 1.34 -2.10
C ILE A 199 -12.45 1.35 -2.49
N LEU A 200 -13.21 0.38 -1.97
CA LEU A 200 -14.62 0.21 -2.24
C LEU A 200 -15.43 0.93 -1.16
N GLY A 201 -16.22 1.89 -1.56
CA GLY A 201 -17.11 2.62 -0.68
C GLY A 201 -18.59 2.30 -0.98
N SER A 202 -19.48 2.71 -0.09
CA SER A 202 -20.93 2.49 -0.23
C SER A 202 -21.57 3.32 -1.36
N LYS A 203 -20.87 4.34 -1.87
CA LYS A 203 -21.35 5.24 -2.93
C LYS A 203 -20.39 5.30 -4.14
N GLY A 204 -19.32 4.54 -4.13
CA GLY A 204 -18.36 4.55 -5.22
C GLY A 204 -17.10 3.75 -4.91
N THR A 205 -16.22 3.64 -5.89
CA THR A 205 -14.95 2.92 -5.79
C THR A 205 -13.82 3.81 -6.28
N MET A 206 -12.69 3.79 -5.59
CA MET A 206 -11.46 4.49 -5.96
C MET A 206 -10.40 3.48 -6.40
N GLU A 207 -9.83 3.65 -7.59
CA GLU A 207 -8.63 2.94 -8.08
C GLU A 207 -7.43 3.88 -7.95
N MET A 208 -6.73 3.77 -6.83
CA MET A 208 -5.71 4.75 -6.42
C MET A 208 -4.51 4.81 -7.36
N ALA A 209 -4.01 3.66 -7.80
CA ALA A 209 -2.85 3.62 -8.70
C ALA A 209 -3.16 4.25 -10.07
N LYS A 210 -4.36 4.04 -10.58
CA LYS A 210 -4.83 4.65 -11.84
C LYS A 210 -5.25 6.11 -11.68
N GLY A 211 -5.59 6.55 -10.46
CA GLY A 211 -6.14 7.87 -10.21
C GLY A 211 -7.57 8.05 -10.75
N ILE A 212 -8.38 7.00 -10.67
CA ILE A 212 -9.75 6.94 -11.21
C ILE A 212 -10.72 6.62 -10.10
N TYR A 213 -11.90 7.20 -10.14
CA TYR A 213 -13.00 6.81 -9.28
C TYR A 213 -14.28 6.59 -10.06
N TYR A 214 -15.16 5.78 -9.50
CA TYR A 214 -16.46 5.43 -10.03
C TYR A 214 -17.50 5.71 -8.96
N LEU A 215 -18.65 6.25 -9.33
CA LEU A 215 -19.75 6.46 -8.42
C LEU A 215 -20.82 5.39 -8.64
N GLU A 216 -21.35 4.88 -7.53
CA GLU A 216 -22.51 3.99 -7.55
C GLU A 216 -23.77 4.78 -7.72
N GLU A 217 -24.74 4.25 -8.48
CA GLU A 217 -26.08 4.77 -8.47
C GLU A 217 -26.79 4.37 -7.17
N ASP A 218 -27.67 5.22 -6.66
CA ASP A 218 -28.40 4.95 -5.43
C ASP A 218 -29.50 3.88 -5.65
N HIS A 219 -29.09 2.62 -5.58
CA HIS A 219 -29.95 1.47 -5.83
C HIS A 219 -30.94 1.17 -4.70
N SER A 220 -30.72 1.70 -3.50
CA SER A 220 -31.49 1.32 -2.30
C SER A 220 -32.94 1.75 -2.37
N THR A 221 -33.22 2.79 -3.14
CA THR A 221 -34.61 3.36 -3.25
C THR A 221 -35.29 2.92 -4.52
N SER A 222 -34.60 2.61 -5.62
CA SER A 222 -35.22 2.26 -6.89
C SER A 222 -35.87 0.88 -6.86
N GLY A 223 -35.24 -0.14 -6.32
CA GLY A 223 -35.79 -1.50 -6.24
C GLY A 223 -37.01 -1.57 -5.32
N ILE A 224 -36.99 -0.90 -4.18
CA ILE A 224 -38.12 -0.83 -3.25
C ILE A 224 -39.24 0.03 -3.86
N ARG A 225 -38.92 1.15 -4.49
CA ARG A 225 -39.93 1.98 -5.19
C ARG A 225 -40.56 1.22 -6.34
N GLN A 226 -39.78 0.56 -7.18
CA GLN A 226 -40.32 -0.28 -8.27
C GLN A 226 -41.22 -1.39 -7.74
N LEU A 227 -40.83 -2.02 -6.61
CA LEU A 227 -41.66 -3.05 -5.97
C LEU A 227 -42.96 -2.46 -5.40
N ILE A 228 -42.89 -1.29 -4.75
CA ILE A 228 -44.04 -0.58 -4.22
C ILE A 228 -44.98 -0.13 -5.35
N ASP A 229 -44.45 0.38 -6.45
CA ASP A 229 -45.23 0.81 -7.61
C ASP A 229 -45.87 -0.39 -8.31
N GLN A 230 -45.16 -1.52 -8.47
CA GLN A 230 -45.69 -2.77 -8.97
C GLN A 230 -46.82 -3.33 -8.09
N VAL A 231 -46.71 -3.19 -6.76
CA VAL A 231 -47.76 -3.58 -5.82
C VAL A 231 -48.96 -2.62 -5.87
N LYS A 232 -48.73 -1.31 -6.01
CA LYS A 232 -49.77 -0.29 -6.15
C LYS A 232 -50.54 -0.44 -7.44
N ASP A 233 -49.89 -0.76 -8.54
CA ASP A 233 -50.49 -0.93 -9.86
C ASP A 233 -51.23 -2.27 -10.04
N LYS A 234 -51.31 -3.10 -8.94
CA LYS A 234 -51.99 -4.41 -8.93
C LYS A 234 -51.56 -5.37 -10.04
N VAL A 235 -50.35 -5.22 -10.55
CA VAL A 235 -49.82 -6.11 -11.56
C VAL A 235 -49.18 -7.32 -10.84
N PHE A 236 -50.00 -8.24 -10.36
CA PHE A 236 -49.57 -9.59 -9.99
C PHE A 236 -49.29 -10.43 -11.27
N ALA A 237 -48.57 -9.88 -12.22
CA ALA A 237 -48.07 -10.68 -13.30
C ALA A 237 -46.80 -11.38 -12.81
N ALA A 238 -46.95 -12.68 -12.48
CA ALA A 238 -45.88 -13.66 -12.22
C ALA A 238 -44.63 -13.03 -11.61
N ILE A 239 -44.59 -12.91 -10.30
CA ILE A 239 -43.31 -12.62 -9.60
C ILE A 239 -42.32 -13.70 -10.03
N PRO A 240 -41.23 -13.32 -10.73
CA PRO A 240 -40.19 -14.30 -11.03
C PRO A 240 -39.76 -14.93 -9.70
N THR A 241 -39.68 -16.24 -9.63
CA THR A 241 -39.30 -16.98 -8.44
C THR A 241 -37.85 -16.71 -7.99
N ALA A 242 -37.08 -16.03 -8.82
CA ALA A 242 -35.81 -15.41 -8.47
C ALA A 242 -36.04 -13.93 -8.19
N GLY A 243 -35.67 -13.45 -7.01
CA GLY A 243 -35.80 -12.06 -6.61
C GLY A 243 -35.07 -11.07 -7.54
N PRO A 244 -35.25 -9.74 -7.32
CA PRO A 244 -34.71 -8.68 -8.17
C PRO A 244 -33.18 -8.79 -8.45
N SER A 245 -32.45 -9.46 -7.58
CA SER A 245 -31.01 -9.74 -7.71
C SER A 245 -30.63 -10.66 -8.90
N TRP A 246 -31.59 -11.29 -9.56
CA TRP A 246 -31.36 -12.21 -10.69
C TRP A 246 -31.81 -11.66 -12.04
N ARG A 247 -32.19 -10.43 -12.14
CA ARG A 247 -32.24 -9.79 -13.46
C ARG A 247 -30.81 -9.60 -13.90
N PRO A 248 -30.42 -10.06 -15.12
CA PRO A 248 -29.21 -9.58 -15.74
C PRO A 248 -29.39 -8.07 -15.85
N GLU A 249 -28.77 -7.36 -14.93
CA GLU A 249 -28.81 -5.91 -14.95
C GLU A 249 -28.26 -5.47 -16.29
N THR A 250 -29.02 -4.61 -16.94
CA THR A 250 -28.52 -3.74 -17.97
C THR A 250 -27.11 -3.34 -17.55
N LYS A 251 -26.12 -3.61 -18.40
CA LYS A 251 -24.71 -3.31 -18.19
C LYS A 251 -24.52 -2.15 -17.25
N MET A 252 -23.97 -2.41 -16.06
CA MET A 252 -23.45 -1.34 -15.22
C MET A 252 -22.30 -0.69 -15.97
N GLU A 253 -22.58 0.35 -16.70
CA GLU A 253 -21.57 1.17 -17.32
C GLU A 253 -21.05 2.14 -16.26
N TYR A 254 -20.03 1.72 -15.52
CA TYR A 254 -19.29 2.61 -14.65
C TYR A 254 -18.61 3.67 -15.52
N THR A 255 -18.97 4.91 -15.33
CA THR A 255 -18.26 6.02 -15.95
C THR A 255 -17.10 6.40 -15.03
N PRO A 256 -15.85 6.22 -15.45
CA PRO A 256 -14.70 6.61 -14.64
C PRO A 256 -14.61 8.13 -14.53
N HIS A 257 -14.27 8.61 -13.33
CA HIS A 257 -13.93 10.00 -13.06
C HIS A 257 -12.46 10.08 -12.63
N PHE A 258 -11.79 11.17 -12.98
CA PHE A 258 -10.35 11.30 -12.68
C PHE A 258 -10.12 12.14 -11.42
N ILE A 259 -9.15 11.74 -10.61
CA ILE A 259 -8.81 12.40 -9.35
C ILE A 259 -8.21 13.80 -9.61
N ILE A 260 -7.43 13.92 -10.67
CA ILE A 260 -6.77 15.18 -11.04
C ILE A 260 -7.64 15.88 -12.08
N ASP A 261 -8.24 17.00 -11.68
CA ASP A 261 -8.97 17.89 -12.56
C ASP A 261 -7.97 18.63 -13.45
N GLY A 262 -7.89 18.26 -14.66
CA GLY A 262 -7.12 18.88 -15.72
C GLY A 262 -7.41 18.10 -16.98
N ASP A 263 -7.34 18.70 -18.13
CA ASP A 263 -7.61 18.07 -19.43
C ASP A 263 -6.86 16.77 -19.64
N ILE A 264 -7.35 15.69 -19.02
CA ILE A 264 -6.83 14.35 -19.21
C ILE A 264 -7.35 13.85 -20.55
N HIS A 265 -6.55 14.02 -21.55
CA HIS A 265 -6.75 13.32 -22.81
C HIS A 265 -6.41 11.83 -22.59
N VAL A 266 -7.45 11.02 -22.42
CA VAL A 266 -7.42 9.56 -22.14
C VAL A 266 -6.60 8.76 -23.16
N ASN A 267 -6.14 9.34 -24.25
CA ASN A 267 -5.55 8.64 -25.39
C ASN A 267 -4.06 8.91 -25.66
N SER A 268 -3.32 9.62 -24.82
CA SER A 268 -1.98 10.02 -25.25
C SER A 268 -0.79 9.42 -24.51
N GLY A 269 -0.98 8.60 -23.46
CA GLY A 269 0.16 8.04 -22.73
C GLY A 269 1.17 9.10 -22.23
N LEU A 270 0.77 10.35 -22.22
CA LEU A 270 1.56 11.46 -21.73
C LEU A 270 1.26 11.66 -20.26
N SER A 271 2.28 11.51 -19.45
CA SER A 271 2.35 12.04 -18.10
C SER A 271 1.90 13.50 -18.10
N MET A 272 0.80 13.78 -17.40
CA MET A 272 0.10 15.05 -17.49
C MET A 272 0.43 16.02 -16.38
N ILE A 273 1.48 15.78 -15.65
CA ILE A 273 2.02 16.75 -14.71
C ILE A 273 3.39 17.14 -15.22
N GLY A 274 3.52 18.39 -15.60
CA GLY A 274 4.82 18.98 -15.88
C GLY A 274 5.70 18.89 -14.64
N ALA A 275 6.72 18.01 -14.67
CA ALA A 275 7.52 17.50 -13.59
C ALA A 275 6.78 16.43 -12.78
N ASP A 276 6.86 15.18 -13.23
CA ASP A 276 6.63 13.98 -12.43
C ASP A 276 7.60 13.93 -11.25
N LYS A 277 7.27 14.65 -10.18
CA LYS A 277 7.88 14.36 -8.89
C LYS A 277 7.10 13.20 -8.31
N ASP A 278 7.64 12.03 -8.48
CA ASP A 278 7.16 10.87 -7.76
C ASP A 278 7.26 11.16 -6.25
N GLY A 279 6.42 10.52 -5.43
CA GLY A 279 6.42 10.71 -3.99
C GLY A 279 7.80 10.46 -3.33
N SER A 280 8.71 9.73 -4.00
CA SER A 280 10.08 9.48 -3.52
C SER A 280 10.92 10.75 -3.47
N ASP A 281 10.84 11.62 -4.48
CA ASP A 281 11.56 12.90 -4.49
C ASP A 281 11.01 13.84 -3.41
N ILE A 282 9.69 13.83 -3.23
CA ILE A 282 9.02 14.69 -2.26
C ILE A 282 9.35 14.26 -0.84
N ILE A 283 9.28 12.97 -0.51
CA ILE A 283 9.58 12.46 0.82
C ILE A 283 11.05 12.68 1.19
N LEU A 284 11.99 12.53 0.25
CA LEU A 284 13.40 12.78 0.49
C LEU A 284 13.67 14.27 0.73
N SER A 285 13.01 15.14 -0.04
CA SER A 285 13.09 16.60 0.16
C SER A 285 12.51 17.00 1.53
N SER A 286 11.38 16.40 1.93
CA SER A 286 10.76 16.60 3.23
C SER A 286 11.68 16.15 4.38
N PHE A 287 12.34 15.01 4.23
CA PHE A 287 13.35 14.55 5.19
C PHE A 287 14.48 15.56 5.36
N CYS A 288 15.07 16.03 4.26
CA CYS A 288 16.13 17.04 4.30
C CYS A 288 15.66 18.33 5.00
N GLN A 289 14.45 18.78 4.70
CA GLN A 289 13.88 19.96 5.34
C GLN A 289 13.68 19.75 6.86
N SER A 290 13.15 18.59 7.26
CA SER A 290 13.01 18.22 8.67
C SER A 290 14.36 18.14 9.40
N CYS A 291 15.41 17.66 8.75
CA CYS A 291 16.77 17.69 9.32
C CYS A 291 17.28 19.11 9.57
N ILE A 292 16.96 20.06 8.69
CA ILE A 292 17.38 21.46 8.80
C ILE A 292 16.59 22.20 9.89
N THR A 293 15.27 21.99 9.95
CA THR A 293 14.38 22.68 10.88
C THR A 293 14.34 22.04 12.27
N GLY A 294 14.66 20.75 12.38
CA GLY A 294 14.45 19.94 13.56
C GLY A 294 12.99 19.52 13.79
N GLU A 295 12.09 19.87 12.87
CA GLU A 295 10.67 19.50 12.96
C GLU A 295 10.46 18.08 12.46
N LYS A 296 9.88 17.23 13.30
CA LYS A 296 9.50 15.86 12.93
C LYS A 296 8.22 15.87 12.11
N ALA A 297 8.21 15.15 10.98
CA ALA A 297 6.98 14.94 10.24
C ALA A 297 5.99 14.11 11.06
N GLN A 298 4.72 14.47 10.99
CA GLN A 298 3.65 13.74 11.67
C GLN A 298 3.42 12.38 10.98
N ASN A 299 3.23 11.35 11.77
CA ASN A 299 2.76 10.00 11.39
C ASN A 299 3.69 9.15 10.48
N VAL A 300 4.80 9.66 9.96
CA VAL A 300 5.65 8.89 9.00
C VAL A 300 6.18 7.59 9.59
N VAL A 301 6.66 7.64 10.83
CA VAL A 301 7.19 6.44 11.53
C VAL A 301 6.06 5.53 11.98
N GLU A 302 4.95 6.10 12.43
CA GLU A 302 3.77 5.35 12.86
C GLU A 302 3.14 4.57 11.70
N GLU A 303 2.95 5.19 10.55
CA GLU A 303 2.42 4.54 9.35
C GLU A 303 3.36 3.44 8.82
N ALA A 304 4.67 3.70 8.83
CA ALA A 304 5.66 2.68 8.48
C ALA A 304 5.64 1.50 9.46
N TYR A 305 5.48 1.77 10.76
CA TYR A 305 5.30 0.74 11.77
C TYR A 305 4.02 -0.07 11.50
N CYS A 306 2.88 0.62 11.40
CA CYS A 306 1.57 -0.01 11.19
C CYS A 306 1.53 -0.88 9.92
N SER A 307 2.07 -0.40 8.80
CA SER A 307 2.09 -1.17 7.55
C SER A 307 3.06 -2.35 7.60
N THR A 308 4.22 -2.19 8.28
CA THR A 308 5.22 -3.27 8.37
C THR A 308 4.78 -4.40 9.30
N VAL A 309 4.12 -4.10 10.43
CA VAL A 309 3.66 -5.15 11.36
C VAL A 309 2.55 -6.02 10.77
N LEU A 310 1.92 -5.60 9.69
CA LEU A 310 0.94 -6.39 8.94
C LEU A 310 1.58 -7.31 7.89
N CYS A 311 2.87 -7.16 7.60
CA CYS A 311 3.58 -7.97 6.63
C CYS A 311 4.11 -9.27 7.25
#